data_a9b6191015e1dd14ff3ec4cb4fff925b
#
_entry.id   a9b6191015e1dd14ff3ec4cb4fff925b
#
_cell.length_a   1.000
_cell.length_b   1.000
_cell.length_c   1.000
_cell.angle_alpha   90.00
_cell.angle_beta   90.00
_cell.angle_gamma   90.00
#
_symmetry.space_group_name_H-M   'P 1'
#
loop_
_entity.id
_entity.type
_entity.pdbx_description
1 polymer ?
#
loop_
_entity_poly.entity_id
_entity_poly.type
_entity_poly.pdbx_seq_one_letter_code
_entity_poly.pdbx_strand_id
1 'polypeptide(L)'
;MEEAVSRSKGSLSGSLSSHSAIDDASATQEKSRDWEIDRRLLKIGEKIASGSCGDLYHGIYLGQDVAVKFLRSEHLNDAMEDEFTQEVAILREVQHKNVVRFIGACTRSPHLCIVTEYMPGGSLYDYLHKNHNVLMLTQLLKFAIDVCKGMDYLHQNHIIHRDLKTANLLMDMDNVIKVADFGVARFLNEGGVMTAETGTYRWMAPEVINHQPYDQKADIFSFAIVLWELVTAKVPYDTMTPLQAALGVREGLRPALPENAHPKLVDLMQRCWVATPDKRPSFSEITAQLETLFEEVKVGRRGDSSGNNKSRGR
;
A
#
# COMPACT_ATOMS: atom_id res chain seq x y z
N MET A 1 -73.49 19.53 10.61
CA MET A 1 -74.28 19.01 9.50
C MET A 1 -73.48 17.90 8.92
N GLU A 2 -73.65 16.65 9.44
CA GLU A 2 -74.63 15.67 8.89
C GLU A 2 -74.26 15.34 7.47
N GLU A 3 -74.12 14.17 7.02
CA GLU A 3 -74.49 12.78 7.40
C GLU A 3 -73.74 11.89 6.40
N ALA A 4 -73.17 10.80 6.75
CA ALA A 4 -73.69 9.47 7.12
C ALA A 4 -73.87 8.51 5.92
N VAL A 5 -73.30 7.34 6.10
CA VAL A 5 -73.82 5.98 5.81
C VAL A 5 -73.74 5.50 4.33
N SER A 6 -73.11 4.37 4.00
CA SER A 6 -73.51 3.00 4.28
C SER A 6 -72.66 1.94 3.57
N ARG A 7 -72.29 0.93 4.31
CA ARG A 7 -72.22 -0.52 4.13
C ARG A 7 -72.25 -1.13 2.72
N SER A 8 -71.28 -2.03 2.39
CA SER A 8 -71.60 -3.44 2.45
C SER A 8 -70.38 -4.38 2.22
N LYS A 9 -70.55 -5.51 2.82
CA LYS A 9 -69.71 -6.68 3.00
C LYS A 9 -69.27 -7.38 1.69
N GLY A 10 -68.07 -8.01 1.73
CA GLY A 10 -67.76 -9.07 0.77
C GLY A 10 -66.48 -9.76 1.26
N SER A 11 -66.64 -10.80 2.03
CA SER A 11 -65.59 -11.77 2.44
C SER A 11 -65.21 -12.61 1.25
N LEU A 12 -63.87 -12.91 1.10
CA LEU A 12 -63.43 -14.29 0.80
C LEU A 12 -61.87 -14.37 0.87
N SER A 13 -61.46 -15.27 1.67
CA SER A 13 -60.24 -16.03 1.88
C SER A 13 -59.29 -16.19 0.70
N GLY A 14 -57.97 -16.11 1.00
CA GLY A 14 -56.91 -16.60 0.13
C GLY A 14 -55.56 -16.49 0.85
N SER A 15 -55.26 -17.45 1.69
CA SER A 15 -53.94 -17.74 2.20
C SER A 15 -53.01 -18.21 1.09
N LEU A 16 -51.70 -17.86 1.22
CA LEU A 16 -50.48 -18.41 0.60
C LEU A 16 -49.68 -17.21 0.05
N SER A 17 -48.48 -16.94 0.42
CA SER A 17 -47.33 -17.71 0.89
C SER A 17 -46.26 -16.72 1.33
N SER A 18 -45.90 -16.72 2.58
CA SER A 18 -44.74 -16.04 3.15
C SER A 18 -43.60 -17.07 3.30
N HIS A 19 -42.95 -17.43 2.20
CA HIS A 19 -41.80 -18.37 2.25
C HIS A 19 -40.68 -18.10 1.23
N SER A 20 -40.53 -16.87 0.69
CA SER A 20 -39.44 -16.60 -0.26
C SER A 20 -38.51 -15.44 0.11
N ALA A 21 -38.68 -14.79 1.28
CA ALA A 21 -37.86 -13.65 1.69
C ALA A 21 -36.77 -13.99 2.73
N ILE A 22 -36.75 -15.22 3.25
CA ILE A 22 -35.79 -15.64 4.28
C ILE A 22 -34.59 -16.36 3.66
N ASP A 23 -34.72 -16.99 2.51
CA ASP A 23 -33.64 -17.74 1.87
C ASP A 23 -32.66 -16.86 1.07
N ASP A 24 -33.07 -15.66 0.64
CA ASP A 24 -32.23 -14.73 -0.13
C ASP A 24 -31.28 -13.90 0.79
N ALA A 25 -31.70 -13.68 2.05
CA ALA A 25 -30.83 -12.99 3.03
C ALA A 25 -29.74 -13.91 3.59
N SER A 26 -29.96 -15.23 3.66
CA SER A 26 -28.95 -16.19 4.10
C SER A 26 -27.91 -16.48 3.01
N ALA A 27 -28.32 -16.51 1.74
CA ALA A 27 -27.44 -16.74 0.60
C ALA A 27 -26.53 -15.54 0.33
N THR A 28 -26.98 -14.31 0.60
CA THR A 28 -26.14 -13.09 0.52
C THR A 28 -25.17 -12.97 1.69
N GLN A 29 -25.50 -13.48 2.88
CA GLN A 29 -24.58 -13.52 4.01
C GLN A 29 -23.52 -14.62 3.88
N GLU A 30 -23.79 -15.74 3.22
CA GLU A 30 -22.79 -16.80 3.00
C GLU A 30 -21.76 -16.42 1.93
N LYS A 31 -22.13 -15.71 0.86
CA LYS A 31 -21.18 -15.20 -0.15
C LYS A 31 -20.24 -14.11 0.35
N SER A 32 -20.51 -13.46 1.49
CA SER A 32 -19.67 -12.42 2.06
C SER A 32 -18.58 -12.92 3.00
N ARG A 33 -18.42 -14.24 3.19
CA ARG A 33 -17.51 -14.84 4.19
C ARG A 33 -16.37 -15.68 3.63
N ASP A 34 -16.19 -15.75 2.33
CA ASP A 34 -15.11 -16.55 1.69
C ASP A 34 -13.69 -16.10 2.11
N TRP A 35 -13.55 -14.91 2.68
CA TRP A 35 -12.31 -14.35 3.20
C TRP A 35 -12.13 -14.51 4.73
N GLU A 36 -13.13 -15.02 5.46
CA GLU A 36 -13.01 -15.30 6.88
C GLU A 36 -12.08 -16.50 7.11
N ILE A 37 -10.98 -16.29 7.82
CA ILE A 37 -9.99 -17.32 8.10
C ILE A 37 -10.50 -18.29 9.19
N ASP A 38 -10.48 -19.58 8.90
CA ASP A 38 -10.63 -20.58 9.95
C ASP A 38 -9.34 -20.65 10.78
N ARG A 39 -9.39 -20.06 11.97
CA ARG A 39 -8.25 -19.97 12.89
C ARG A 39 -7.63 -21.32 13.23
N ARG A 40 -8.41 -22.42 13.17
CA ARG A 40 -7.93 -23.78 13.46
C ARG A 40 -6.98 -24.31 12.40
N LEU A 41 -7.09 -23.81 11.16
CA LEU A 41 -6.24 -24.17 10.03
C LEU A 41 -5.01 -23.28 9.90
N LEU A 42 -4.95 -22.19 10.68
CA LEU A 42 -3.83 -21.25 10.69
C LEU A 42 -2.78 -21.66 11.74
N LYS A 43 -1.62 -22.08 11.27
CA LYS A 43 -0.46 -22.39 12.12
C LYS A 43 0.42 -21.16 12.21
N ILE A 44 0.67 -20.67 13.44
CA ILE A 44 1.54 -19.51 13.68
C ILE A 44 2.96 -20.01 13.94
N GLY A 45 3.91 -19.42 13.24
CA GLY A 45 5.34 -19.67 13.36
C GLY A 45 6.07 -18.56 14.12
N GLU A 46 7.22 -18.16 13.60
CA GLU A 46 8.07 -17.15 14.23
C GLU A 46 7.53 -15.73 14.03
N LYS A 47 7.86 -14.85 15.00
CA LYS A 47 7.54 -13.45 14.92
C LYS A 47 8.52 -12.75 13.97
N ILE A 48 7.98 -12.07 12.96
CA ILE A 48 8.76 -11.35 11.95
C ILE A 48 9.06 -9.92 12.41
N ALA A 49 8.03 -9.22 12.92
CA ALA A 49 8.11 -7.81 13.28
C ALA A 49 7.11 -7.45 14.39
N SER A 50 7.37 -6.32 15.05
CA SER A 50 6.44 -5.66 15.96
C SER A 50 6.23 -4.22 15.50
N GLY A 51 4.98 -3.81 15.36
CA GLY A 51 4.58 -2.43 15.09
C GLY A 51 3.71 -1.86 16.22
N SER A 52 3.31 -0.62 16.07
CA SER A 52 2.40 0.06 17.03
C SER A 52 1.02 -0.59 17.06
N CYS A 53 0.49 -0.98 15.90
CA CYS A 53 -0.85 -1.54 15.77
C CYS A 53 -0.89 -3.06 16.00
N GLY A 54 0.26 -3.74 16.11
CA GLY A 54 0.24 -5.20 16.28
C GLY A 54 1.57 -5.88 15.99
N ASP A 55 1.53 -7.19 16.03
CA ASP A 55 2.66 -8.07 15.81
C ASP A 55 2.47 -8.89 14.54
N LEU A 56 3.52 -8.98 13.72
CA LEU A 56 3.55 -9.72 12.48
C LEU A 56 4.27 -11.06 12.66
N TYR A 57 3.64 -12.13 12.22
CA TYR A 57 4.17 -13.49 12.30
C TYR A 57 4.24 -14.14 10.91
N HIS A 58 5.23 -14.98 10.70
CA HIS A 58 5.18 -16.00 9.66
C HIS A 58 4.20 -17.10 10.10
N GLY A 59 3.44 -17.65 9.17
CA GLY A 59 2.51 -18.73 9.45
C GLY A 59 2.30 -19.62 8.24
N ILE A 60 1.49 -20.67 8.43
CA ILE A 60 1.06 -21.57 7.36
C ILE A 60 -0.47 -21.66 7.41
N TYR A 61 -1.10 -21.37 6.28
CA TYR A 61 -2.54 -21.50 6.09
C TYR A 61 -2.83 -22.38 4.87
N LEU A 62 -3.58 -23.47 5.04
CA LEU A 62 -3.88 -24.43 3.96
C LEU A 62 -2.65 -24.89 3.18
N GLY A 63 -1.50 -25.06 3.85
CA GLY A 63 -0.23 -25.51 3.26
C GLY A 63 0.57 -24.42 2.54
N GLN A 64 0.14 -23.16 2.58
CA GLN A 64 0.85 -22.01 2.01
C GLN A 64 1.49 -21.15 3.11
N ASP A 65 2.69 -20.63 2.83
CA ASP A 65 3.32 -19.63 3.69
C ASP A 65 2.53 -18.31 3.63
N VAL A 66 2.26 -17.76 4.81
CA VAL A 66 1.48 -16.54 4.98
C VAL A 66 2.13 -15.60 5.99
N ALA A 67 1.83 -14.32 5.88
CA ALA A 67 2.11 -13.33 6.91
C ALA A 67 0.82 -13.05 7.69
N VAL A 68 0.91 -13.05 9.01
CA VAL A 68 -0.25 -12.89 9.92
C VAL A 68 0.00 -11.70 10.82
N LYS A 69 -0.78 -10.64 10.64
CA LYS A 69 -0.76 -9.43 11.47
C LYS A 69 -1.83 -9.57 12.56
N PHE A 70 -1.43 -9.71 13.80
CA PHE A 70 -2.34 -9.72 14.96
C PHE A 70 -2.45 -8.34 15.56
N LEU A 71 -3.67 -7.88 15.81
CA LEU A 71 -3.90 -6.70 16.64
C LEU A 71 -3.66 -7.06 18.12
N ARG A 72 -3.07 -6.11 18.86
CA ARG A 72 -2.85 -6.30 20.30
C ARG A 72 -4.15 -6.16 21.07
N SER A 73 -4.58 -7.25 21.71
CA SER A 73 -5.82 -7.29 22.50
C SER A 73 -5.78 -6.39 23.72
N GLU A 74 -4.59 -6.04 24.25
CA GLU A 74 -4.42 -5.23 25.46
C GLU A 74 -4.82 -3.75 25.26
N HIS A 75 -4.93 -3.31 24.01
CA HIS A 75 -5.26 -1.94 23.63
C HIS A 75 -6.48 -1.84 22.70
N LEU A 76 -7.22 -2.95 22.51
CA LEU A 76 -8.43 -2.97 21.69
C LEU A 76 -9.42 -1.94 22.22
N ASN A 77 -9.68 -0.93 21.41
CA ASN A 77 -10.72 0.06 21.60
C ASN A 77 -11.50 0.20 20.29
N ASP A 78 -12.65 0.85 20.33
CA ASP A 78 -13.55 1.00 19.19
C ASP A 78 -12.84 1.60 17.98
N ALA A 79 -11.92 2.56 18.18
CA ALA A 79 -11.16 3.19 17.09
C ALA A 79 -10.21 2.21 16.37
N MET A 80 -9.56 1.29 17.11
CA MET A 80 -8.69 0.28 16.51
C MET A 80 -9.49 -0.81 15.80
N GLU A 81 -10.67 -1.16 16.27
CA GLU A 81 -11.58 -2.09 15.58
C GLU A 81 -12.12 -1.46 14.30
N ASP A 82 -12.41 -0.16 14.29
CA ASP A 82 -12.79 0.58 13.10
C ASP A 82 -11.66 0.64 12.07
N GLU A 83 -10.43 0.94 12.50
CA GLU A 83 -9.23 0.92 11.63
C GLU A 83 -8.99 -0.47 11.04
N PHE A 84 -9.11 -1.53 11.85
CA PHE A 84 -8.99 -2.91 11.38
C PHE A 84 -10.06 -3.24 10.34
N THR A 85 -11.31 -2.89 10.60
CA THR A 85 -12.43 -3.14 9.69
C THR A 85 -12.21 -2.42 8.37
N GLN A 86 -11.71 -1.21 8.41
CA GLN A 86 -11.39 -0.43 7.22
C GLN A 86 -10.20 -1.01 6.44
N GLU A 87 -9.11 -1.42 7.14
CA GLU A 87 -7.98 -2.10 6.49
C GLU A 87 -8.45 -3.36 5.76
N VAL A 88 -9.28 -4.19 6.39
CA VAL A 88 -9.86 -5.39 5.78
C VAL A 88 -10.74 -5.04 4.57
N ALA A 89 -11.58 -4.00 4.69
CA ALA A 89 -12.44 -3.55 3.59
C ALA A 89 -11.64 -3.14 2.36
N ILE A 90 -10.55 -2.38 2.53
CA ILE A 90 -9.65 -1.99 1.45
C ILE A 90 -8.95 -3.22 0.85
N LEU A 91 -8.37 -4.08 1.69
CA LEU A 91 -7.60 -5.24 1.25
C LEU A 91 -8.45 -6.23 0.43
N ARG A 92 -9.74 -6.35 0.71
CA ARG A 92 -10.66 -7.20 -0.05
C ARG A 92 -10.91 -6.72 -1.47
N GLU A 93 -10.87 -5.42 -1.70
CA GLU A 93 -11.12 -4.81 -3.02
C GLU A 93 -9.85 -4.75 -3.89
N VAL A 94 -8.67 -5.02 -3.31
CA VAL A 94 -7.38 -4.82 -3.96
C VAL A 94 -6.82 -6.14 -4.45
N GLN A 95 -6.60 -6.25 -5.77
CA GLN A 95 -5.93 -7.39 -6.38
C GLN A 95 -5.04 -6.95 -7.54
N HIS A 96 -3.72 -6.85 -7.28
CA HIS A 96 -2.74 -6.47 -8.30
C HIS A 96 -1.39 -7.15 -8.04
N LYS A 97 -0.63 -7.46 -9.09
CA LYS A 97 0.67 -8.15 -8.99
C LYS A 97 1.72 -7.41 -8.14
N ASN A 98 1.65 -6.08 -8.09
CA ASN A 98 2.54 -5.23 -7.32
C ASN A 98 1.89 -4.69 -6.03
N VAL A 99 0.87 -5.37 -5.53
CA VAL A 99 0.25 -5.13 -4.22
C VAL A 99 0.20 -6.46 -3.49
N VAL A 100 0.53 -6.46 -2.20
CA VAL A 100 0.52 -7.67 -1.37
C VAL A 100 -0.88 -8.25 -1.33
N ARG A 101 -0.98 -9.54 -1.69
CA ARG A 101 -2.25 -10.24 -1.83
C ARG A 101 -2.88 -10.54 -0.48
N PHE A 102 -4.10 -10.10 -0.30
CA PHE A 102 -4.94 -10.47 0.83
C PHE A 102 -5.41 -11.93 0.69
N ILE A 103 -5.35 -12.69 1.78
CA ILE A 103 -5.81 -14.08 1.85
C ILE A 103 -7.09 -14.15 2.67
N GLY A 104 -7.15 -13.41 3.78
CA GLY A 104 -8.31 -13.35 4.63
C GLY A 104 -8.04 -12.70 5.97
N ALA A 105 -9.04 -12.69 6.84
CA ALA A 105 -8.94 -12.11 8.17
C ALA A 105 -9.73 -12.92 9.19
N CYS A 106 -9.32 -12.85 10.47
CA CYS A 106 -10.16 -13.28 11.59
C CYS A 106 -10.79 -12.02 12.20
N THR A 107 -12.11 -11.93 12.14
CA THR A 107 -12.84 -10.73 12.57
C THR A 107 -13.50 -10.85 13.94
N ARG A 108 -13.26 -11.93 14.65
CA ARG A 108 -13.86 -12.18 15.96
C ARG A 108 -12.88 -11.84 17.09
N SER A 109 -13.23 -10.84 17.89
CA SER A 109 -12.52 -10.49 19.13
C SER A 109 -12.42 -11.73 20.06
N PRO A 110 -11.33 -11.93 20.81
CA PRO A 110 -10.15 -11.09 20.96
C PRO A 110 -9.01 -11.37 19.94
N HIS A 111 -9.24 -12.15 18.91
CA HIS A 111 -8.17 -12.67 18.01
C HIS A 111 -8.24 -12.05 16.62
N LEU A 112 -8.36 -10.72 16.55
CA LEU A 112 -8.35 -10.02 15.27
C LEU A 112 -7.01 -10.20 14.57
N CYS A 113 -7.03 -10.69 13.32
CA CYS A 113 -5.83 -10.81 12.51
C CYS A 113 -6.11 -10.62 11.02
N ILE A 114 -5.12 -10.12 10.30
CA ILE A 114 -5.11 -10.04 8.83
C ILE A 114 -4.08 -11.03 8.32
N VAL A 115 -4.47 -11.80 7.31
CA VAL A 115 -3.62 -12.82 6.66
C VAL A 115 -3.36 -12.40 5.22
N THR A 116 -2.08 -12.28 4.86
CA THR A 116 -1.62 -11.95 3.52
C THR A 116 -0.63 -12.98 3.01
N GLU A 117 -0.27 -12.91 1.73
CA GLU A 117 0.85 -13.69 1.21
C GLU A 117 2.14 -13.35 1.97
N TYR A 118 2.99 -14.34 2.15
CA TYR A 118 4.32 -14.15 2.75
C TYR A 118 5.30 -13.63 1.71
N MET A 119 6.11 -12.64 2.10
CA MET A 119 7.08 -11.98 1.24
C MET A 119 8.50 -12.31 1.73
N PRO A 120 9.14 -13.38 1.22
CA PRO A 120 10.40 -13.91 1.78
C PRO A 120 11.61 -12.98 1.56
N GLY A 121 11.55 -12.09 0.57
CA GLY A 121 12.60 -11.08 0.34
C GLY A 121 12.63 -9.95 1.36
N GLY A 122 11.63 -9.88 2.26
CA GLY A 122 11.55 -8.84 3.28
C GLY A 122 11.26 -7.44 2.71
N SER A 123 11.56 -6.40 3.47
CA SER A 123 11.32 -5.02 3.06
C SER A 123 12.47 -4.43 2.24
N LEU A 124 12.15 -3.48 1.35
CA LEU A 124 13.18 -2.69 0.66
C LEU A 124 14.04 -1.88 1.64
N TYR A 125 13.47 -1.47 2.78
CA TYR A 125 14.23 -0.81 3.83
C TYR A 125 15.36 -1.70 4.34
N ASP A 126 15.05 -2.95 4.70
CA ASP A 126 16.07 -3.89 5.18
C ASP A 126 17.07 -4.23 4.08
N TYR A 127 16.60 -4.39 2.86
CA TYR A 127 17.45 -4.65 1.70
C TYR A 127 18.49 -3.55 1.47
N LEU A 128 18.08 -2.27 1.53
CA LEU A 128 18.96 -1.12 1.28
C LEU A 128 19.83 -0.78 2.50
N HIS A 129 19.22 -0.70 3.69
CA HIS A 129 19.85 -0.08 4.85
C HIS A 129 20.46 -1.06 5.86
N LYS A 130 19.85 -2.26 6.05
CA LYS A 130 20.43 -3.29 6.91
C LYS A 130 21.40 -4.20 6.17
N ASN A 131 21.06 -4.59 4.93
CA ASN A 131 21.90 -5.46 4.12
C ASN A 131 22.90 -4.67 3.27
N HIS A 132 22.85 -3.34 3.30
CA HIS A 132 23.76 -2.43 2.59
C HIS A 132 23.86 -2.71 1.08
N ASN A 133 22.76 -3.10 0.45
CA ASN A 133 22.73 -3.33 -0.99
C ASN A 133 22.66 -2.01 -1.76
N VAL A 134 23.47 -1.90 -2.80
CA VAL A 134 23.43 -0.80 -3.77
C VAL A 134 22.86 -1.33 -5.07
N LEU A 135 21.84 -0.66 -5.59
CA LEU A 135 21.13 -1.09 -6.78
C LEU A 135 21.85 -0.64 -8.05
N MET A 136 22.01 -1.55 -8.99
CA MET A 136 22.36 -1.17 -10.37
C MET A 136 21.16 -0.46 -11.01
N LEU A 137 21.41 0.48 -11.92
CA LEU A 137 20.37 1.30 -12.55
C LEU A 137 19.20 0.47 -13.12
N THR A 138 19.48 -0.66 -13.77
CA THR A 138 18.41 -1.54 -14.30
C THR A 138 17.55 -2.17 -13.23
N GLN A 139 18.13 -2.56 -12.10
CA GLN A 139 17.39 -3.12 -10.96
C GLN A 139 16.59 -2.04 -10.23
N LEU A 140 17.20 -0.87 -10.02
CA LEU A 140 16.53 0.29 -9.47
C LEU A 140 15.29 0.65 -10.27
N LEU A 141 15.43 0.75 -11.60
CA LEU A 141 14.30 1.08 -12.49
C LEU A 141 13.20 0.02 -12.41
N LYS A 142 13.57 -1.28 -12.37
CA LYS A 142 12.59 -2.36 -12.20
C LYS A 142 11.81 -2.18 -10.89
N PHE A 143 12.50 -1.96 -9.77
CA PHE A 143 11.85 -1.77 -8.47
C PHE A 143 10.96 -0.52 -8.46
N ALA A 144 11.44 0.60 -8.97
CA ALA A 144 10.65 1.82 -9.07
C ALA A 144 9.39 1.65 -9.93
N ILE A 145 9.49 0.93 -11.06
CA ILE A 145 8.35 0.61 -11.93
C ILE A 145 7.33 -0.28 -11.22
N ASP A 146 7.79 -1.30 -10.48
CA ASP A 146 6.91 -2.17 -9.71
C ASP A 146 6.11 -1.38 -8.66
N VAL A 147 6.77 -0.48 -7.92
CA VAL A 147 6.11 0.43 -6.96
C VAL A 147 5.08 1.30 -7.66
N CYS A 148 5.47 1.95 -8.76
CA CYS A 148 4.56 2.83 -9.50
C CYS A 148 3.33 2.09 -10.03
N LYS A 149 3.48 0.87 -10.53
CA LYS A 149 2.35 0.05 -11.00
C LYS A 149 1.39 -0.32 -9.88
N GLY A 150 1.92 -0.68 -8.71
CA GLY A 150 1.10 -0.94 -7.53
C GLY A 150 0.34 0.31 -7.07
N MET A 151 1.03 1.43 -6.99
CA MET A 151 0.44 2.70 -6.57
C MET A 151 -0.54 3.28 -7.59
N ASP A 152 -0.26 3.15 -8.89
CA ASP A 152 -1.19 3.56 -9.95
C ASP A 152 -2.51 2.78 -9.86
N TYR A 153 -2.42 1.46 -9.64
CA TYR A 153 -3.59 0.62 -9.41
C TYR A 153 -4.41 1.08 -8.19
N LEU A 154 -3.77 1.40 -7.07
CA LEU A 154 -4.46 1.91 -5.88
C LEU A 154 -5.16 3.24 -6.17
N HIS A 155 -4.47 4.16 -6.84
CA HIS A 155 -5.00 5.48 -7.19
C HIS A 155 -6.18 5.39 -8.17
N GLN A 156 -6.14 4.48 -9.15
CA GLN A 156 -7.26 4.21 -10.05
C GLN A 156 -8.50 3.65 -9.33
N ASN A 157 -8.29 2.97 -8.21
CA ASN A 157 -9.34 2.48 -7.32
C ASN A 157 -9.69 3.47 -6.19
N HIS A 158 -9.28 4.74 -6.31
CA HIS A 158 -9.55 5.82 -5.36
C HIS A 158 -9.01 5.55 -3.94
N ILE A 159 -7.95 4.78 -3.81
CA ILE A 159 -7.28 4.48 -2.55
C ILE A 159 -6.02 5.34 -2.44
N ILE A 160 -5.89 6.08 -1.33
CA ILE A 160 -4.68 6.81 -0.94
C ILE A 160 -3.96 5.95 0.10
N HIS A 161 -2.68 5.65 -0.14
CA HIS A 161 -1.89 4.78 0.74
C HIS A 161 -1.48 5.48 2.04
N ARG A 162 -1.03 6.73 1.96
CA ARG A 162 -0.69 7.63 3.08
C ARG A 162 0.56 7.27 3.89
N ASP A 163 1.11 6.08 3.73
CA ASP A 163 2.34 5.63 4.42
C ASP A 163 3.32 4.93 3.45
N LEU A 164 3.47 5.49 2.24
CA LEU A 164 4.40 4.95 1.26
C LEU A 164 5.84 5.25 1.71
N LYS A 165 6.59 4.18 2.01
CA LYS A 165 8.00 4.19 2.42
C LYS A 165 8.64 2.84 2.11
N THR A 166 9.97 2.76 2.08
CA THR A 166 10.70 1.52 1.75
C THR A 166 10.43 0.37 2.71
N ALA A 167 10.03 0.66 3.96
CA ALA A 167 9.62 -0.36 4.94
C ALA A 167 8.29 -1.06 4.56
N ASN A 168 7.41 -0.38 3.81
CA ASN A 168 6.11 -0.89 3.35
C ASN A 168 6.15 -1.40 1.90
N LEU A 169 7.34 -1.54 1.33
CA LEU A 169 7.59 -2.12 0.02
C LEU A 169 8.28 -3.46 0.21
N LEU A 170 7.57 -4.54 -0.07
CA LEU A 170 8.05 -5.89 0.20
C LEU A 170 8.47 -6.58 -1.09
N MET A 171 9.43 -7.49 -0.98
CA MET A 171 10.01 -8.21 -2.11
C MET A 171 9.64 -9.68 -2.04
N ASP A 172 9.15 -10.23 -3.15
CA ASP A 172 8.88 -11.66 -3.29
C ASP A 172 10.15 -12.46 -3.70
N MET A 173 9.98 -13.77 -3.93
CA MET A 173 11.08 -14.68 -4.33
C MET A 173 11.70 -14.30 -5.68
N ASP A 174 10.93 -13.67 -6.58
CA ASP A 174 11.37 -13.29 -7.94
C ASP A 174 11.89 -11.84 -8.00
N ASN A 175 12.13 -11.22 -6.85
CA ASN A 175 12.50 -9.82 -6.70
C ASN A 175 11.47 -8.86 -7.33
N VAL A 176 10.18 -9.20 -7.25
CA VAL A 176 9.09 -8.29 -7.58
C VAL A 176 8.73 -7.50 -6.34
N ILE A 177 8.60 -6.18 -6.49
CA ILE A 177 8.20 -5.30 -5.38
C ILE A 177 6.69 -5.19 -5.33
N LYS A 178 6.16 -5.32 -4.10
CA LYS A 178 4.73 -5.19 -3.82
C LYS A 178 4.50 -4.18 -2.70
N VAL A 179 3.49 -3.33 -2.89
CA VAL A 179 3.03 -2.37 -1.88
C VAL A 179 2.28 -3.12 -0.78
N ALA A 180 2.59 -2.81 0.46
CA ALA A 180 2.04 -3.46 1.65
C ALA A 180 1.65 -2.43 2.72
N ASP A 181 0.98 -2.88 3.76
CA ASP A 181 0.57 -2.13 4.95
C ASP A 181 -0.46 -1.02 4.67
N PHE A 182 -1.71 -1.41 4.74
CA PHE A 182 -2.87 -0.55 4.48
C PHE A 182 -3.49 0.00 5.77
N GLY A 183 -2.82 -0.14 6.93
CA GLY A 183 -3.36 0.23 8.23
C GLY A 183 -3.78 1.70 8.36
N VAL A 184 -3.22 2.57 7.52
CA VAL A 184 -3.59 3.98 7.45
C VAL A 184 -4.15 4.41 6.08
N ALA A 185 -4.31 3.47 5.15
CA ALA A 185 -4.90 3.76 3.84
C ALA A 185 -6.37 4.19 3.96
N ARG A 186 -6.88 4.99 3.02
CA ARG A 186 -8.26 5.48 2.99
C ARG A 186 -8.78 5.55 1.56
N PHE A 187 -10.08 5.39 1.40
CA PHE A 187 -10.74 5.81 0.18
C PHE A 187 -10.76 7.34 0.06
N LEU A 188 -10.60 7.86 -1.15
CA LEU A 188 -10.48 9.30 -1.42
C LEU A 188 -11.64 10.14 -0.84
N ASN A 189 -12.83 9.56 -0.73
CA ASN A 189 -14.04 10.22 -0.23
C ASN A 189 -14.18 10.22 1.31
N GLU A 190 -13.25 9.59 2.02
CA GLU A 190 -13.26 9.52 3.47
C GLU A 190 -12.31 10.57 4.05
N GLY A 191 -12.89 11.64 4.61
CA GLY A 191 -12.11 12.66 5.35
C GLY A 191 -11.54 12.08 6.65
N GLY A 192 -10.30 12.42 6.98
CA GLY A 192 -9.69 12.05 8.25
C GLY A 192 -8.41 12.84 8.52
N VAL A 193 -8.15 13.12 9.79
CA VAL A 193 -6.87 13.70 10.26
C VAL A 193 -5.89 12.54 10.42
N MET A 194 -4.72 12.65 9.79
CA MET A 194 -3.67 11.65 9.91
C MET A 194 -2.99 11.76 11.28
N THR A 195 -3.03 10.70 12.07
CA THR A 195 -2.15 10.52 13.22
C THR A 195 -0.85 9.90 12.72
N ALA A 196 0.21 10.70 12.65
CA ALA A 196 1.49 10.22 12.17
C ALA A 196 2.20 9.39 13.23
N GLU A 197 2.57 8.16 12.92
CA GLU A 197 3.56 7.44 13.70
C GLU A 197 4.92 8.15 13.65
N THR A 198 5.60 8.20 14.79
CA THR A 198 6.82 9.00 15.01
C THR A 198 7.96 8.72 14.00
N GLY A 199 7.93 7.60 13.26
CA GLY A 199 8.96 7.22 12.28
C GLY A 199 8.69 7.64 10.83
N THR A 200 7.45 7.91 10.45
CA THR A 200 7.01 8.09 9.06
C THR A 200 7.24 9.49 8.50
N TYR A 201 7.48 10.49 9.35
CA TYR A 201 7.61 11.90 8.96
C TYR A 201 8.58 12.19 7.81
N ARG A 202 9.62 11.38 7.63
CA ARG A 202 10.65 11.57 6.59
C ARG A 202 10.12 11.44 5.16
N TRP A 203 9.00 10.76 4.96
CA TRP A 203 8.36 10.51 3.66
C TRP A 203 7.11 11.35 3.44
N MET A 204 6.63 12.08 4.47
CA MET A 204 5.39 12.83 4.40
C MET A 204 5.50 14.07 3.54
N ALA A 205 4.45 14.32 2.76
CA ALA A 205 4.29 15.55 2.03
C ALA A 205 4.01 16.76 2.95
N PRO A 206 4.43 17.98 2.58
CA PRO A 206 4.27 19.16 3.43
C PRO A 206 2.82 19.48 3.76
N GLU A 207 1.86 19.25 2.84
CA GLU A 207 0.43 19.44 3.09
C GLU A 207 -0.09 18.48 4.17
N VAL A 208 0.42 17.24 4.20
CA VAL A 208 0.06 16.25 5.23
C VAL A 208 0.62 16.64 6.59
N ILE A 209 1.89 17.06 6.64
CA ILE A 209 2.54 17.55 7.88
C ILE A 209 1.82 18.80 8.42
N ASN A 210 1.29 19.65 7.53
CA ASN A 210 0.57 20.87 7.89
C ASN A 210 -0.92 20.64 8.20
N HIS A 211 -1.38 19.38 8.23
CA HIS A 211 -2.79 19.04 8.42
C HIS A 211 -3.74 19.76 7.44
N GLN A 212 -3.27 20.02 6.24
CA GLN A 212 -4.07 20.58 5.17
C GLN A 212 -4.83 19.47 4.44
N PRO A 213 -5.92 19.79 3.71
CA PRO A 213 -6.54 18.83 2.80
C PRO A 213 -5.51 18.26 1.82
N TYR A 214 -5.53 16.96 1.61
CA TYR A 214 -4.62 16.26 0.72
C TYR A 214 -5.36 15.15 -0.05
N ASP A 215 -4.77 14.74 -1.15
CA ASP A 215 -5.25 13.71 -2.04
C ASP A 215 -4.15 12.70 -2.40
N GLN A 216 -4.34 11.97 -3.48
CA GLN A 216 -3.37 11.01 -4.05
C GLN A 216 -1.99 11.62 -4.34
N LYS A 217 -1.89 12.95 -4.49
CA LYS A 217 -0.61 13.64 -4.76
C LYS A 217 0.34 13.60 -3.56
N ALA A 218 -0.16 13.33 -2.36
CA ALA A 218 0.67 13.09 -1.19
C ALA A 218 1.54 11.83 -1.34
N ASP A 219 0.99 10.74 -1.90
CA ASP A 219 1.74 9.51 -2.18
C ASP A 219 2.83 9.73 -3.25
N ILE A 220 2.61 10.64 -4.20
CA ILE A 220 3.62 11.01 -5.21
C ILE A 220 4.84 11.66 -4.55
N PHE A 221 4.62 12.54 -3.56
CA PHE A 221 5.72 13.11 -2.78
C PHE A 221 6.50 12.02 -2.04
N SER A 222 5.80 11.12 -1.36
CA SER A 222 6.41 9.99 -0.66
C SER A 222 7.23 9.10 -1.60
N PHE A 223 6.71 8.84 -2.80
CA PHE A 223 7.44 8.12 -3.84
C PHE A 223 8.75 8.81 -4.25
N ALA A 224 8.79 10.14 -4.34
CA ALA A 224 10.03 10.85 -4.65
C ALA A 224 11.11 10.57 -3.61
N ILE A 225 10.75 10.48 -2.33
CA ILE A 225 11.67 10.11 -1.26
C ILE A 225 12.10 8.65 -1.38
N VAL A 226 11.19 7.73 -1.68
CA VAL A 226 11.51 6.32 -1.98
C VAL A 226 12.47 6.21 -3.16
N LEU A 227 12.23 6.95 -4.25
CA LEU A 227 13.11 6.96 -5.41
C LEU A 227 14.52 7.46 -5.05
N TRP A 228 14.60 8.48 -4.20
CA TRP A 228 15.86 8.97 -3.66
C TRP A 228 16.60 7.89 -2.84
N GLU A 229 15.89 7.13 -1.98
CA GLU A 229 16.46 6.00 -1.24
C GLU A 229 16.99 4.91 -2.19
N LEU A 230 16.22 4.56 -3.24
CA LEU A 230 16.64 3.56 -4.22
C LEU A 230 17.92 3.98 -4.96
N VAL A 231 18.08 5.28 -5.24
CA VAL A 231 19.26 5.82 -5.94
C VAL A 231 20.47 5.92 -5.03
N THR A 232 20.28 6.32 -3.77
CA THR A 232 21.39 6.65 -2.87
C THR A 232 21.75 5.54 -1.89
N ALA A 233 20.84 4.58 -1.68
CA ALA A 233 20.90 3.57 -0.61
C ALA A 233 21.11 4.20 0.80
N LYS A 234 20.63 5.43 1.01
CA LYS A 234 20.74 6.17 2.27
C LYS A 234 19.38 6.38 2.89
N VAL A 235 19.34 6.50 4.22
CA VAL A 235 18.11 6.91 4.94
C VAL A 235 17.91 8.42 4.71
N PRO A 236 16.71 8.87 4.32
CA PRO A 236 16.46 10.29 4.08
C PRO A 236 16.61 11.09 5.39
N TYR A 237 17.30 12.23 5.33
CA TYR A 237 17.56 13.13 6.48
C TYR A 237 18.15 12.39 7.69
N ASP A 238 19.12 11.50 7.49
CA ASP A 238 19.72 10.60 8.49
C ASP A 238 20.35 11.34 9.68
N THR A 239 20.81 12.58 9.47
CA THR A 239 21.37 13.47 10.50
C THR A 239 20.33 14.19 11.37
N MET A 240 19.03 14.04 11.04
CA MET A 240 17.92 14.71 11.71
C MET A 240 17.02 13.70 12.43
N THR A 241 16.39 14.13 13.52
CA THR A 241 15.26 13.37 14.05
C THR A 241 14.06 13.42 13.07
N PRO A 242 13.13 12.46 13.11
CA PRO A 242 11.95 12.50 12.24
C PRO A 242 11.18 13.82 12.33
N LEU A 243 11.03 14.38 13.53
CA LEU A 243 10.35 15.67 13.74
C LEU A 243 11.11 16.84 13.14
N GLN A 244 12.45 16.88 13.29
CA GLN A 244 13.27 17.91 12.64
C GLN A 244 13.18 17.84 11.12
N ALA A 245 13.16 16.63 10.55
CA ALA A 245 12.94 16.44 9.11
C ALA A 245 11.57 16.99 8.67
N ALA A 246 10.50 16.68 9.43
CA ALA A 246 9.16 17.19 9.15
C ALA A 246 9.10 18.73 9.15
N LEU A 247 9.67 19.36 10.17
CA LEU A 247 9.75 20.83 10.25
C LEU A 247 10.53 21.41 9.07
N GLY A 248 11.66 20.80 8.71
CA GLY A 248 12.45 21.22 7.55
C GLY A 248 11.66 21.07 6.23
N VAL A 249 10.94 19.97 6.04
CA VAL A 249 10.11 19.73 4.83
C VAL A 249 9.03 20.80 4.67
N ARG A 250 8.40 21.24 5.77
CA ARG A 250 7.44 22.37 5.79
C ARG A 250 8.08 23.66 5.28
N GLU A 251 9.34 23.90 5.65
CA GLU A 251 10.12 25.07 5.24
C GLU A 251 10.79 24.91 3.85
N GLY A 252 10.48 23.84 3.14
CA GLY A 252 11.00 23.58 1.79
C GLY A 252 12.24 22.69 1.72
N LEU A 253 12.72 22.13 2.85
CA LEU A 253 13.83 21.19 2.84
C LEU A 253 13.49 19.95 2.00
N ARG A 254 14.47 19.50 1.23
CA ARG A 254 14.43 18.24 0.47
C ARG A 254 15.77 17.52 0.65
N PRO A 255 15.86 16.19 0.44
CA PRO A 255 17.11 15.49 0.42
C PRO A 255 18.07 16.07 -0.64
N ALA A 256 19.37 16.06 -0.36
CA ALA A 256 20.38 16.50 -1.32
C ALA A 256 20.28 15.65 -2.61
N LEU A 257 20.29 16.30 -3.75
CA LEU A 257 20.23 15.60 -5.06
C LEU A 257 21.52 14.77 -5.24
N PRO A 258 21.41 13.50 -5.67
CA PRO A 258 22.55 12.66 -5.89
C PRO A 258 23.32 13.07 -7.16
N GLU A 259 24.60 13.46 -7.02
CA GLU A 259 25.44 13.99 -8.11
C GLU A 259 25.67 12.98 -9.25
N ASN A 260 25.74 11.68 -8.92
CA ASN A 260 26.03 10.60 -9.88
C ASN A 260 24.80 9.85 -10.38
N ALA A 261 23.60 10.38 -10.11
CA ALA A 261 22.36 9.76 -10.58
C ALA A 261 22.08 10.10 -12.05
N HIS A 262 21.29 9.22 -12.69
CA HIS A 262 20.85 9.49 -14.06
C HIS A 262 19.99 10.78 -14.10
N PRO A 263 20.29 11.74 -15.01
CA PRO A 263 19.61 13.05 -15.03
C PRO A 263 18.08 12.99 -15.08
N LYS A 264 17.51 12.03 -15.84
CA LYS A 264 16.06 11.80 -15.89
C LYS A 264 15.46 11.38 -14.54
N LEU A 265 16.22 10.68 -13.67
CA LEU A 265 15.75 10.33 -12.32
C LEU A 265 15.79 11.54 -11.39
N VAL A 266 16.83 12.37 -11.50
CA VAL A 266 16.94 13.62 -10.73
C VAL A 266 15.79 14.56 -11.08
N ASP A 267 15.51 14.77 -12.38
CA ASP A 267 14.37 15.57 -12.84
C ASP A 267 13.04 15.02 -12.31
N LEU A 268 12.85 13.70 -12.38
CA LEU A 268 11.64 13.05 -11.87
C LEU A 268 11.44 13.27 -10.37
N MET A 269 12.49 13.07 -9.54
CA MET A 269 12.44 13.37 -8.10
C MET A 269 11.99 14.81 -7.85
N GLN A 270 12.61 15.77 -8.53
CA GLN A 270 12.31 17.19 -8.36
C GLN A 270 10.84 17.53 -8.71
N ARG A 271 10.29 16.92 -9.75
CA ARG A 271 8.88 17.11 -10.11
C ARG A 271 7.91 16.43 -9.15
N CYS A 272 8.28 15.27 -8.59
CA CYS A 272 7.42 14.56 -7.66
C CYS A 272 7.35 15.20 -6.28
N TRP A 273 8.40 15.88 -5.80
CA TRP A 273 8.42 16.48 -4.46
C TRP A 273 8.25 18.00 -4.41
N VAL A 274 7.72 18.61 -5.48
CA VAL A 274 7.35 20.04 -5.46
C VAL A 274 6.33 20.32 -4.36
N ALA A 275 6.38 21.53 -3.79
CA ALA A 275 5.51 21.91 -2.69
C ALA A 275 4.01 21.90 -3.10
N THR A 276 3.71 22.30 -4.34
CA THR A 276 2.34 22.37 -4.88
C THR A 276 1.88 20.99 -5.36
N PRO A 277 0.91 20.32 -4.71
CA PRO A 277 0.47 18.97 -5.06
C PRO A 277 0.03 18.81 -6.52
N ASP A 278 -0.77 19.74 -7.05
CA ASP A 278 -1.31 19.68 -8.41
C ASP A 278 -0.25 19.64 -9.51
N LYS A 279 0.96 20.15 -9.21
CA LYS A 279 2.10 20.12 -10.15
C LYS A 279 2.85 18.81 -10.17
N ARG A 280 2.59 17.91 -9.24
CA ARG A 280 3.20 16.57 -9.21
C ARG A 280 2.57 15.69 -10.29
N PRO A 281 3.36 14.88 -11.02
CA PRO A 281 2.81 13.96 -12.02
C PRO A 281 1.92 12.87 -11.36
N SER A 282 1.18 12.13 -12.16
CA SER A 282 0.49 10.90 -11.71
C SER A 282 1.42 9.70 -11.75
N PHE A 283 1.05 8.60 -11.05
CA PHE A 283 1.82 7.35 -11.14
C PHE A 283 1.80 6.75 -12.54
N SER A 284 0.74 6.94 -13.32
CA SER A 284 0.68 6.53 -14.71
C SER A 284 1.74 7.24 -15.56
N GLU A 285 1.87 8.57 -15.42
CA GLU A 285 2.89 9.37 -16.11
C GLU A 285 4.31 8.98 -15.67
N ILE A 286 4.53 8.75 -14.37
CA ILE A 286 5.82 8.32 -13.81
C ILE A 286 6.19 6.95 -14.37
N THR A 287 5.26 6.00 -14.39
CA THR A 287 5.47 4.64 -14.91
C THR A 287 5.93 4.68 -16.36
N ALA A 288 5.23 5.43 -17.22
CA ALA A 288 5.59 5.55 -18.62
C ALA A 288 7.01 6.12 -18.83
N GLN A 289 7.41 7.11 -18.03
CA GLN A 289 8.75 7.69 -18.08
C GLN A 289 9.83 6.71 -17.62
N LEU A 290 9.59 5.98 -16.54
CA LEU A 290 10.54 4.99 -16.02
C LEU A 290 10.68 3.79 -16.97
N GLU A 291 9.59 3.32 -17.59
CA GLU A 291 9.63 2.25 -18.60
C GLU A 291 10.42 2.67 -19.84
N THR A 292 10.21 3.89 -20.31
CA THR A 292 11.00 4.45 -21.42
C THR A 292 12.48 4.48 -21.06
N LEU A 293 12.85 4.99 -19.89
CA LEU A 293 14.24 5.01 -19.45
C LEU A 293 14.82 3.60 -19.29
N PHE A 294 14.04 2.65 -18.79
CA PHE A 294 14.47 1.27 -18.64
C PHE A 294 14.83 0.62 -19.98
N GLU A 295 14.04 0.81 -21.03
CA GLU A 295 14.35 0.32 -22.37
C GLU A 295 15.58 1.02 -22.99
N GLU A 296 15.75 2.33 -22.80
CA GLU A 296 16.95 3.06 -23.23
C GLU A 296 18.22 2.48 -22.62
N VAL A 297 18.21 2.23 -21.30
CA VAL A 297 19.36 1.66 -20.57
C VAL A 297 19.67 0.23 -21.02
N LYS A 298 18.65 -0.59 -21.32
CA LYS A 298 18.86 -1.95 -21.87
C LYS A 298 19.49 -1.95 -23.25
N VAL A 299 19.05 -1.06 -24.12
CA VAL A 299 19.59 -0.95 -25.50
C VAL A 299 21.05 -0.47 -25.47
N GLY A 300 21.37 0.54 -24.67
CA GLY A 300 22.73 1.04 -24.48
C GLY A 300 23.73 -0.06 -24.09
N ARG A 301 23.35 -0.96 -23.17
CA ARG A 301 24.19 -2.09 -22.74
C ARG A 301 24.41 -3.14 -23.83
N ARG A 302 23.46 -3.35 -24.74
CA ARG A 302 23.60 -4.30 -25.85
C ARG A 302 24.56 -3.76 -26.92
N GLY A 303 24.61 -2.45 -27.13
CA GLY A 303 25.54 -1.78 -28.04
C GLY A 303 27.00 -1.93 -27.59
N ASP A 304 27.27 -1.77 -26.29
CA ASP A 304 28.64 -1.89 -25.73
C ASP A 304 29.19 -3.32 -25.74
N SER A 305 28.33 -4.32 -25.57
CA SER A 305 28.74 -5.74 -25.62
C SER A 305 29.05 -6.25 -27.01
N SER A 306 28.52 -5.64 -28.09
CA SER A 306 28.80 -6.03 -29.49
C SER A 306 30.05 -5.34 -30.07
N GLY A 307 30.50 -4.23 -29.46
CA GLY A 307 31.68 -3.48 -29.87
C GLY A 307 33.03 -4.12 -29.50
N ASN A 308 33.06 -4.92 -28.43
CA ASN A 308 34.31 -5.42 -27.83
C ASN A 308 34.82 -6.76 -28.48
N ASN A 309 34.09 -7.30 -29.43
CA ASN A 309 34.45 -8.57 -30.10
C ASN A 309 35.14 -8.37 -31.49
N LYS A 310 35.36 -7.12 -31.93
CA LYS A 310 36.02 -6.81 -33.21
C LYS A 310 37.51 -6.44 -33.15
N SER A 311 38.14 -6.42 -31.97
CA SER A 311 39.53 -6.01 -31.80
C SER A 311 40.50 -7.12 -31.37
N ARG A 312 40.10 -8.41 -31.45
CA ARG A 312 41.03 -9.53 -31.26
C ARG A 312 41.08 -10.41 -32.50
N GLY A 313 41.59 -9.84 -33.58
CA GLY A 313 41.83 -10.54 -34.82
C GLY A 313 42.74 -9.74 -35.74
N ARG A 314 44.01 -9.56 -35.33
CA ARG A 314 45.15 -9.31 -36.22
C ARG A 314 46.45 -9.68 -35.52
#